data_e853fb735bc2008167548b6e00d203d3
#
_entry.id   e853fb735bc2008167548b6e00d203d3
#
_cell.length_a   1.000
_cell.length_b   1.000
_cell.length_c   1.000
_cell.angle_alpha   90.00
_cell.angle_beta   90.00
_cell.angle_gamma   90.00
#
_symmetry.space_group_name_H-M   'P 1'
#
loop_
_entity.id
_entity.type
_entity.pdbx_description
1 polymer ?
#
loop_
_entity_poly.entity_id
_entity_poly.type
_entity_poly.pdbx_seq_one_letter_code
_entity_poly.pdbx_strand_id
1 'polypeptide(L)'
;DKNQNTIDTNKYSSTILEESADAGQSYVDETLFLGDSNTARMYRIFNYCSYDNAIGSVGMSGKSLATYACVQFQGYSGYKTMPEAVALMQPRRVILTFGTNDLSSSYSASSFASDYANGIKAVQDAYPSVDIIVNAIPPLGQQHSNQNLTQTQVDEYNKALVQMCQDNGWKFLNSAEVLKDSSTGYAKSGYVLSSDGIHLTCLLYTSDAADE
;
A
#
# COMPACT_ATOMS: atom_id res chain seq x y z
N ASP A 1 1.08 -14.46 22.67
CA ASP A 1 2.26 -13.60 22.61
C ASP A 1 2.04 -12.49 21.58
N LYS A 2 1.50 -11.34 22.06
CA LYS A 2 1.16 -10.18 21.21
C LYS A 2 2.40 -9.53 20.55
N ASN A 3 3.61 -9.83 21.03
CA ASN A 3 4.87 -9.26 20.53
C ASN A 3 5.49 -10.00 19.34
N GLN A 4 4.98 -11.14 18.93
CA GLN A 4 5.58 -11.92 17.83
C GLN A 4 5.17 -11.43 16.43
N ASN A 5 4.13 -10.62 16.33
CA ASN A 5 3.58 -10.17 15.04
C ASN A 5 3.93 -8.72 14.68
N THR A 6 4.73 -8.02 15.48
CA THR A 6 5.22 -6.69 15.15
C THR A 6 6.51 -6.74 14.34
N ILE A 7 6.69 -5.75 13.47
CA ILE A 7 7.92 -5.56 12.71
C ILE A 7 9.01 -5.05 13.67
N ASP A 8 10.19 -5.66 13.62
CA ASP A 8 11.37 -5.18 14.37
C ASP A 8 11.90 -3.90 13.71
N THR A 9 11.48 -2.74 14.22
CA THR A 9 11.87 -1.43 13.70
C THR A 9 13.35 -1.15 13.83
N ASN A 10 14.03 -1.73 14.83
CA ASN A 10 15.49 -1.57 14.99
C ASN A 10 16.25 -2.29 13.87
N LYS A 11 15.84 -3.53 13.57
CA LYS A 11 16.43 -4.31 12.47
C LYS A 11 16.30 -3.62 11.12
N TYR A 12 15.19 -2.94 10.90
CA TYR A 12 14.84 -2.32 9.61
C TYR A 12 14.92 -0.79 9.63
N SER A 13 15.66 -0.20 10.55
CA SER A 13 15.72 1.26 10.75
C SER A 13 16.18 2.03 9.51
N SER A 14 17.02 1.45 8.66
CA SER A 14 17.41 2.07 7.38
C SER A 14 16.37 1.94 6.26
N THR A 15 15.38 1.06 6.43
CA THR A 15 14.38 0.70 5.43
C THR A 15 13.04 1.36 5.71
N ILE A 16 12.62 1.37 6.98
CA ILE A 16 11.37 2.00 7.41
C ILE A 16 11.52 3.51 7.37
N LEU A 17 10.56 4.19 6.77
CA LEU A 17 10.49 5.65 6.81
C LEU A 17 10.23 6.11 8.25
N GLU A 18 11.05 7.07 8.69
CA GLU A 18 10.86 7.71 9.99
C GLU A 18 9.72 8.73 9.92
N GLU A 19 9.07 8.95 11.06
CA GLU A 19 8.10 10.03 11.22
C GLU A 19 8.79 11.37 10.97
N SER A 20 8.16 12.24 10.21
CA SER A 20 8.66 13.56 9.87
C SER A 20 7.51 14.57 9.89
N ALA A 21 7.86 15.85 9.93
CA ALA A 21 6.86 16.90 9.77
C ALA A 21 6.14 16.76 8.41
N ASP A 22 4.89 17.21 8.36
CA ASP A 22 4.09 17.23 7.14
C ASP A 22 4.87 17.93 6.01
N ALA A 23 5.08 17.21 4.93
CA ALA A 23 5.77 17.70 3.74
C ALA A 23 4.87 18.55 2.82
N GLY A 24 3.60 18.66 3.14
CA GLY A 24 2.62 19.50 2.46
C GLY A 24 2.17 18.99 1.10
N GLN A 25 1.32 19.78 0.45
CA GLN A 25 0.69 19.43 -0.83
C GLN A 25 1.71 19.15 -1.94
N SER A 26 2.86 19.83 -1.93
CA SER A 26 3.90 19.61 -2.95
C SER A 26 4.44 18.18 -2.96
N TYR A 27 4.51 17.54 -1.81
CA TYR A 27 4.91 16.13 -1.72
C TYR A 27 3.87 15.21 -2.38
N VAL A 28 2.59 15.47 -2.14
CA VAL A 28 1.49 14.73 -2.78
C VAL A 28 1.50 14.94 -4.29
N ASP A 29 1.71 16.16 -4.76
CA ASP A 29 1.73 16.52 -6.19
C ASP A 29 2.86 15.82 -6.95
N GLU A 30 3.98 15.50 -6.29
CA GLU A 30 5.11 14.75 -6.86
C GLU A 30 4.96 13.23 -6.71
N THR A 31 3.91 12.76 -6.06
CA THR A 31 3.68 11.35 -5.72
C THR A 31 2.62 10.74 -6.62
N LEU A 32 2.84 9.51 -7.06
CA LEU A 32 1.83 8.65 -7.67
C LEU A 32 1.51 7.48 -6.72
N PHE A 33 0.28 7.45 -6.21
CA PHE A 33 -0.21 6.34 -5.41
C PHE A 33 -0.70 5.22 -6.33
N LEU A 34 -0.14 4.04 -6.16
CA LEU A 34 -0.52 2.84 -6.90
C LEU A 34 -1.12 1.80 -5.94
N GLY A 35 -2.26 1.25 -6.28
CA GLY A 35 -2.86 0.26 -5.40
C GLY A 35 -4.19 -0.31 -5.88
N ASP A 36 -4.87 -0.92 -4.94
CA ASP A 36 -6.15 -1.60 -5.12
C ASP A 36 -7.37 -0.67 -4.85
N SER A 37 -8.45 -1.25 -4.34
CA SER A 37 -9.67 -0.51 -4.00
C SER A 37 -9.45 0.57 -2.94
N ASN A 38 -8.55 0.38 -1.98
CA ASN A 38 -8.23 1.40 -0.98
C ASN A 38 -7.60 2.65 -1.65
N THR A 39 -6.68 2.45 -2.58
CA THR A 39 -6.12 3.55 -3.37
C THR A 39 -7.17 4.22 -4.26
N ALA A 40 -8.06 3.44 -4.89
CA ALA A 40 -9.16 4.00 -5.66
C ALA A 40 -10.09 4.89 -4.83
N ARG A 41 -10.29 4.57 -3.56
CA ARG A 41 -11.11 5.37 -2.63
C ARG A 41 -10.51 6.74 -2.33
N MET A 42 -9.19 6.90 -2.38
CA MET A 42 -8.51 8.17 -2.12
C MET A 42 -9.04 9.30 -3.02
N TYR A 43 -9.25 9.03 -4.29
CA TYR A 43 -9.72 10.03 -5.25
C TYR A 43 -11.20 9.91 -5.62
N ARG A 44 -11.78 8.70 -5.55
CA ARG A 44 -13.20 8.51 -5.92
C ARG A 44 -14.18 8.86 -4.81
N ILE A 45 -13.77 8.73 -3.55
CA ILE A 45 -14.66 8.85 -2.39
C ILE A 45 -14.20 9.97 -1.45
N PHE A 46 -12.91 10.03 -1.14
CA PHE A 46 -12.40 10.93 -0.11
C PHE A 46 -11.88 12.26 -0.65
N ASN A 47 -11.70 12.35 -1.96
CA ASN A 47 -11.17 13.56 -2.62
C ASN A 47 -9.83 14.02 -2.03
N TYR A 48 -9.03 13.07 -1.54
CA TYR A 48 -7.71 13.31 -0.95
C TYR A 48 -6.68 13.73 -2.01
N CYS A 49 -6.76 13.13 -3.18
CA CYS A 49 -5.92 13.44 -4.34
C CYS A 49 -6.74 13.34 -5.63
N SER A 50 -6.15 13.70 -6.75
CA SER A 50 -6.76 13.61 -8.08
C SER A 50 -6.34 12.34 -8.82
N TYR A 51 -6.90 12.14 -10.01
CA TYR A 51 -6.47 11.10 -10.95
C TYR A 51 -5.01 11.27 -11.43
N ASP A 52 -4.45 12.48 -11.31
CA ASP A 52 -3.04 12.75 -11.66
C ASP A 52 -2.06 12.19 -10.61
N ASN A 53 -2.55 11.87 -9.41
CA ASN A 53 -1.75 11.43 -8.28
C ASN A 53 -2.04 10.00 -7.84
N ALA A 54 -3.06 9.34 -8.41
CA ALA A 54 -3.42 8.00 -7.96
C ALA A 54 -4.01 7.12 -9.07
N ILE A 55 -3.58 5.87 -9.08
CA ILE A 55 -4.14 4.80 -9.90
C ILE A 55 -4.53 3.66 -8.97
N GLY A 56 -5.82 3.51 -8.74
CA GLY A 56 -6.39 2.42 -7.95
C GLY A 56 -7.22 1.48 -8.83
N SER A 57 -6.95 0.19 -8.76
CA SER A 57 -7.68 -0.83 -9.48
C SER A 57 -8.37 -1.79 -8.50
N VAL A 58 -9.70 -1.76 -8.48
CA VAL A 58 -10.50 -2.55 -7.54
C VAL A 58 -10.25 -4.05 -7.73
N GLY A 59 -9.93 -4.74 -6.63
CA GLY A 59 -9.67 -6.18 -6.62
C GLY A 59 -8.29 -6.58 -7.15
N MET A 60 -7.44 -5.64 -7.53
CA MET A 60 -6.10 -5.93 -8.05
C MET A 60 -5.19 -6.48 -6.97
N SER A 61 -4.43 -7.50 -7.32
CA SER A 61 -3.39 -8.11 -6.48
C SER A 61 -2.01 -7.57 -6.81
N GLY A 62 -1.10 -7.58 -5.83
CA GLY A 62 0.29 -7.15 -6.01
C GLY A 62 1.04 -7.99 -7.04
N LYS A 63 0.75 -9.29 -7.12
CA LYS A 63 1.34 -10.19 -8.12
C LYS A 63 1.01 -9.81 -9.57
N SER A 64 -0.05 -9.03 -9.79
CA SER A 64 -0.49 -8.61 -11.12
C SER A 64 0.10 -7.26 -11.55
N LEU A 65 0.91 -6.63 -10.72
CA LEU A 65 1.42 -5.25 -10.92
C LEU A 65 2.10 -5.06 -12.29
N ALA A 66 2.92 -6.01 -12.73
CA ALA A 66 3.65 -5.90 -13.98
C ALA A 66 2.80 -6.13 -15.24
N THR A 67 1.68 -6.86 -15.12
CA THR A 67 1.00 -7.45 -16.28
C THR A 67 -0.44 -7.00 -16.48
N TYR A 68 -1.10 -6.54 -15.43
CA TYR A 68 -2.51 -6.15 -15.52
C TYR A 68 -2.67 -4.75 -16.12
N ALA A 69 -3.24 -4.69 -17.31
CA ALA A 69 -3.53 -3.44 -18.01
C ALA A 69 -4.84 -2.85 -17.47
N CYS A 70 -4.74 -1.80 -16.64
CA CYS A 70 -5.87 -1.23 -15.90
C CYS A 70 -6.02 0.29 -16.07
N VAL A 71 -5.10 0.95 -16.76
CA VAL A 71 -5.06 2.43 -16.88
C VAL A 71 -5.33 2.83 -18.32
N GLN A 72 -6.23 3.79 -18.50
CA GLN A 72 -6.51 4.38 -19.81
C GLN A 72 -6.10 5.85 -19.80
N PHE A 73 -5.27 6.24 -20.78
CA PHE A 73 -4.83 7.63 -20.96
C PHE A 73 -5.53 8.25 -22.16
N GLN A 74 -5.90 9.51 -22.03
CA GLN A 74 -6.43 10.28 -23.14
C GLN A 74 -5.39 10.39 -24.26
N GLY A 75 -5.79 10.13 -25.50
CA GLY A 75 -4.92 10.15 -26.66
C GLY A 75 -4.11 8.86 -26.91
N TYR A 76 -4.26 7.84 -26.06
CA TYR A 76 -3.64 6.54 -26.23
C TYR A 76 -4.70 5.47 -26.49
N SER A 77 -4.39 4.53 -27.36
CA SER A 77 -5.25 3.36 -27.60
C SER A 77 -5.00 2.27 -26.55
N GLY A 78 -6.08 1.65 -26.07
CA GLY A 78 -6.03 0.53 -25.14
C GLY A 78 -5.65 0.91 -23.72
N TYR A 79 -5.64 -0.10 -22.85
CA TYR A 79 -5.24 0.03 -21.46
C TYR A 79 -3.72 -0.16 -21.31
N LYS A 80 -3.15 0.53 -20.33
CA LYS A 80 -1.75 0.42 -19.94
C LYS A 80 -1.63 -0.29 -18.61
N THR A 81 -0.48 -0.94 -18.38
CA THR A 81 -0.09 -1.44 -17.06
C THR A 81 0.35 -0.28 -16.17
N MET A 82 0.43 -0.51 -14.86
CA MET A 82 0.97 0.51 -13.94
C MET A 82 2.44 0.88 -14.24
N PRO A 83 3.36 -0.05 -14.58
CA PRO A 83 4.70 0.32 -15.04
C PRO A 83 4.70 1.24 -16.26
N GLU A 84 3.88 0.96 -17.27
CA GLU A 84 3.72 1.83 -18.44
C GLU A 84 3.16 3.21 -18.05
N ALA A 85 2.21 3.24 -17.10
CA ALA A 85 1.66 4.49 -16.60
C ALA A 85 2.70 5.35 -15.87
N VAL A 86 3.55 4.73 -15.03
CA VAL A 86 4.65 5.43 -14.36
C VAL A 86 5.63 6.03 -15.37
N ALA A 87 5.97 5.29 -16.43
CA ALA A 87 6.82 5.81 -17.49
C ALA A 87 6.23 7.02 -18.23
N LEU A 88 4.90 7.06 -18.40
CA LEU A 88 4.21 8.19 -19.01
C LEU A 88 4.05 9.39 -18.07
N MET A 89 3.73 9.13 -16.80
CA MET A 89 3.46 10.18 -15.81
C MET A 89 4.73 10.76 -15.18
N GLN A 90 5.81 10.00 -15.10
CA GLN A 90 7.12 10.38 -14.58
C GLN A 90 7.07 11.03 -13.18
N PRO A 91 6.41 10.40 -12.20
CA PRO A 91 6.37 10.92 -10.86
C PRO A 91 7.76 10.88 -10.21
N ARG A 92 8.01 11.74 -9.24
CA ARG A 92 9.24 11.66 -8.44
C ARG A 92 9.28 10.38 -7.61
N ARG A 93 8.13 10.01 -7.03
CA ARG A 93 8.00 8.80 -6.22
C ARG A 93 6.69 8.06 -6.49
N VAL A 94 6.70 6.78 -6.22
CA VAL A 94 5.48 5.96 -6.13
C VAL A 94 5.32 5.42 -4.72
N ILE A 95 4.08 5.43 -4.22
CA ILE A 95 3.70 4.74 -2.99
C ILE A 95 2.75 3.62 -3.39
N LEU A 96 3.19 2.37 -3.18
CA LEU A 96 2.43 1.18 -3.58
C LEU A 96 1.74 0.57 -2.38
N THR A 97 0.43 0.36 -2.48
CA THR A 97 -0.40 -0.29 -1.45
C THR A 97 -1.16 -1.45 -2.05
N PHE A 98 -0.57 -2.65 -1.97
CA PHE A 98 -1.14 -3.92 -2.41
C PHE A 98 -1.00 -4.98 -1.34
N GLY A 99 -1.75 -6.05 -1.45
CA GLY A 99 -1.62 -7.23 -0.62
C GLY A 99 -2.92 -7.75 -0.04
N THR A 100 -3.91 -6.89 0.23
CA THR A 100 -5.21 -7.32 0.75
C THR A 100 -5.87 -8.37 -0.15
N ASN A 101 -5.78 -8.20 -1.46
CA ASN A 101 -6.33 -9.14 -2.45
C ASN A 101 -5.40 -10.34 -2.75
N ASP A 102 -4.21 -10.35 -2.17
CA ASP A 102 -3.24 -11.46 -2.26
C ASP A 102 -3.33 -12.42 -1.08
N LEU A 103 -3.95 -11.98 0.04
CA LEU A 103 -4.05 -12.77 1.27
C LEU A 103 -4.76 -14.11 1.01
N SER A 104 -4.05 -15.20 1.28
CA SER A 104 -4.57 -16.56 1.11
C SER A 104 -3.75 -17.54 1.93
N SER A 105 -4.40 -18.54 2.50
CA SER A 105 -3.72 -19.64 3.20
C SER A 105 -2.86 -20.53 2.28
N SER A 106 -3.12 -20.49 0.97
CA SER A 106 -2.36 -21.21 -0.06
C SER A 106 -1.27 -20.39 -0.73
N TYR A 107 -1.10 -19.12 -0.35
CA TYR A 107 -0.11 -18.22 -0.93
C TYR A 107 0.79 -17.70 0.18
N SER A 108 2.03 -18.19 0.24
CA SER A 108 2.94 -17.85 1.32
C SER A 108 3.36 -16.37 1.26
N ALA A 109 3.68 -15.79 2.41
CA ALA A 109 4.20 -14.44 2.50
C ALA A 109 5.48 -14.25 1.67
N SER A 110 6.36 -15.24 1.62
CA SER A 110 7.58 -15.20 0.81
C SER A 110 7.30 -15.23 -0.69
N SER A 111 6.35 -16.05 -1.14
CA SER A 111 5.93 -16.08 -2.54
C SER A 111 5.30 -14.76 -2.96
N PHE A 112 4.39 -14.23 -2.12
CA PHE A 112 3.79 -12.91 -2.34
C PHE A 112 4.86 -11.82 -2.48
N ALA A 113 5.80 -11.73 -1.54
CA ALA A 113 6.86 -10.73 -1.57
C ALA A 113 7.74 -10.87 -2.82
N SER A 114 8.06 -12.09 -3.24
CA SER A 114 8.84 -12.34 -4.46
C SER A 114 8.10 -11.88 -5.72
N ASP A 115 6.82 -12.22 -5.85
CA ASP A 115 6.02 -11.83 -7.01
C ASP A 115 5.79 -10.32 -7.05
N TYR A 116 5.53 -9.71 -5.88
CA TYR A 116 5.39 -8.26 -5.77
C TYR A 116 6.69 -7.53 -6.10
N ALA A 117 7.83 -8.03 -5.63
CA ALA A 117 9.14 -7.48 -5.96
C ALA A 117 9.38 -7.48 -7.49
N ASN A 118 8.99 -8.53 -8.20
CA ASN A 118 9.09 -8.58 -9.65
C ASN A 118 8.23 -7.49 -10.31
N GLY A 119 7.03 -7.24 -9.78
CA GLY A 119 6.18 -6.15 -10.24
C GLY A 119 6.79 -4.76 -10.01
N ILE A 120 7.39 -4.54 -8.84
CA ILE A 120 8.04 -3.26 -8.49
C ILE A 120 9.29 -3.04 -9.35
N LYS A 121 10.07 -4.09 -9.63
CA LYS A 121 11.20 -4.01 -10.56
C LYS A 121 10.75 -3.60 -11.96
N ALA A 122 9.61 -4.09 -12.43
CA ALA A 122 9.06 -3.65 -13.72
C ALA A 122 8.71 -2.14 -13.70
N VAL A 123 8.27 -1.59 -12.58
CA VAL A 123 8.07 -0.14 -12.41
C VAL A 123 9.40 0.61 -12.51
N GLN A 124 10.44 0.15 -11.82
CA GLN A 124 11.77 0.77 -11.88
C GLN A 124 12.40 0.67 -13.28
N ASP A 125 12.24 -0.46 -13.96
CA ASP A 125 12.75 -0.65 -15.31
C ASP A 125 12.07 0.29 -16.30
N ALA A 126 10.76 0.54 -16.11
CA ALA A 126 10.00 1.47 -16.94
C ALA A 126 10.37 2.94 -16.71
N TYR A 127 10.73 3.31 -15.48
CA TYR A 127 11.17 4.66 -15.10
C TYR A 127 12.22 4.61 -13.98
N PRO A 128 13.52 4.50 -14.33
CA PRO A 128 14.59 4.26 -13.35
C PRO A 128 14.81 5.38 -12.32
N SER A 129 14.34 6.59 -12.59
CA SER A 129 14.50 7.73 -11.67
C SER A 129 13.45 7.77 -10.55
N VAL A 130 12.49 6.83 -10.53
CA VAL A 130 11.41 6.84 -9.55
C VAL A 130 11.89 6.35 -8.19
N ASP A 131 11.53 7.07 -7.13
CA ASP A 131 11.70 6.58 -5.76
C ASP A 131 10.56 5.61 -5.42
N ILE A 132 10.92 4.44 -4.89
CA ILE A 132 9.97 3.37 -4.52
C ILE A 132 9.72 3.40 -3.02
N ILE A 133 8.45 3.53 -2.65
CA ILE A 133 7.95 3.38 -1.28
C ILE A 133 6.85 2.31 -1.30
N VAL A 134 7.02 1.26 -0.51
CA VAL A 134 6.03 0.22 -0.32
C VAL A 134 5.30 0.47 0.98
N ASN A 135 3.99 0.66 0.91
CA ASN A 135 3.15 0.83 2.09
C ASN A 135 2.74 -0.52 2.66
N ALA A 136 2.65 -0.60 3.97
CA ALA A 136 2.13 -1.77 4.67
C ALA A 136 0.69 -2.10 4.23
N ILE A 137 0.35 -3.38 4.22
CA ILE A 137 -1.04 -3.83 4.07
C ILE A 137 -1.81 -3.35 5.30
N PRO A 138 -2.95 -2.66 5.12
CA PRO A 138 -3.74 -2.18 6.23
C PRO A 138 -4.25 -3.30 7.15
N PRO A 139 -4.38 -3.05 8.46
CA PRO A 139 -4.93 -4.04 9.37
C PRO A 139 -6.43 -4.27 9.11
N LEU A 140 -6.89 -5.47 9.40
CA LEU A 140 -8.31 -5.82 9.35
C LEU A 140 -9.03 -5.33 10.62
N GLY A 141 -10.31 -5.04 10.49
CA GLY A 141 -11.19 -4.90 11.64
C GLY A 141 -11.33 -6.22 12.38
N GLN A 142 -11.56 -6.17 13.69
CA GLN A 142 -11.77 -7.37 14.49
C GLN A 142 -12.97 -8.20 13.98
N GLN A 143 -13.98 -7.50 13.45
CA GLN A 143 -15.05 -8.11 12.67
C GLN A 143 -14.88 -7.66 11.22
N HIS A 144 -14.81 -8.62 10.31
CA HIS A 144 -14.68 -8.37 8.88
C HIS A 144 -15.47 -9.37 8.06
N SER A 145 -15.88 -8.97 6.89
CA SER A 145 -16.83 -9.70 6.04
C SER A 145 -16.26 -11.00 5.44
N ASN A 146 -14.94 -11.06 5.24
CA ASN A 146 -14.29 -12.24 4.67
C ASN A 146 -13.55 -13.02 5.72
N GLN A 147 -14.15 -14.09 6.23
CA GLN A 147 -13.61 -14.95 7.28
C GLN A 147 -12.38 -15.78 6.86
N ASN A 148 -12.03 -15.79 5.57
CA ASN A 148 -10.80 -16.44 5.10
C ASN A 148 -9.56 -15.55 5.29
N LEU A 149 -9.75 -14.26 5.56
CA LEU A 149 -8.68 -13.33 5.88
C LEU A 149 -8.41 -13.34 7.38
N THR A 150 -7.15 -13.30 7.76
CA THR A 150 -6.74 -13.19 9.16
C THR A 150 -5.73 -12.08 9.38
N GLN A 151 -5.77 -11.44 10.54
CA GLN A 151 -4.78 -10.42 10.89
C GLN A 151 -3.38 -11.03 10.97
N THR A 152 -3.24 -12.28 11.37
CA THR A 152 -1.96 -13.01 11.36
C THR A 152 -1.35 -13.05 9.95
N GLN A 153 -2.15 -13.34 8.92
CA GLN A 153 -1.67 -13.30 7.53
C GLN A 153 -1.22 -11.91 7.13
N VAL A 154 -1.98 -10.86 7.49
CA VAL A 154 -1.59 -9.48 7.22
C VAL A 154 -0.23 -9.17 7.84
N ASP A 155 -0.03 -9.53 9.10
CA ASP A 155 1.21 -9.29 9.82
C ASP A 155 2.40 -10.07 9.23
N GLU A 156 2.20 -11.32 8.84
CA GLU A 156 3.22 -12.15 8.16
C GLU A 156 3.60 -11.56 6.79
N TYR A 157 2.62 -11.11 6.02
CA TYR A 157 2.87 -10.46 4.73
C TYR A 157 3.63 -9.15 4.92
N ASN A 158 3.26 -8.32 5.89
CA ASN A 158 3.96 -7.07 6.17
C ASN A 158 5.42 -7.30 6.61
N LYS A 159 5.70 -8.36 7.38
CA LYS A 159 7.08 -8.76 7.70
C LYS A 159 7.87 -9.15 6.46
N ALA A 160 7.26 -9.86 5.52
CA ALA A 160 7.89 -10.21 4.26
C ALA A 160 8.11 -8.97 3.38
N LEU A 161 7.20 -7.99 3.40
CA LEU A 161 7.32 -6.75 2.65
C LEU A 161 8.48 -5.88 3.13
N VAL A 162 8.66 -5.70 4.44
CA VAL A 162 9.77 -4.90 4.95
C VAL A 162 11.12 -5.55 4.64
N GLN A 163 11.22 -6.90 4.71
CA GLN A 163 12.41 -7.62 4.29
C GLN A 163 12.66 -7.48 2.78
N MET A 164 11.63 -7.60 1.96
CA MET A 164 11.69 -7.35 0.52
C MET A 164 12.23 -5.95 0.20
N CYS A 165 11.75 -4.93 0.91
CA CYS A 165 12.23 -3.56 0.75
C CYS A 165 13.71 -3.44 1.10
N GLN A 166 14.14 -4.03 2.21
CA GLN A 166 15.54 -4.02 2.63
C GLN A 166 16.44 -4.70 1.58
N ASP A 167 16.03 -5.85 1.08
CA ASP A 167 16.81 -6.64 0.10
C ASP A 167 16.96 -5.91 -1.25
N ASN A 168 16.01 -5.06 -1.61
CA ASN A 168 15.99 -4.34 -2.88
C ASN A 168 16.36 -2.84 -2.76
N GLY A 169 16.64 -2.34 -1.57
CA GLY A 169 16.99 -0.93 -1.34
C GLY A 169 15.79 0.03 -1.48
N TRP A 170 14.56 -0.48 -1.33
CA TRP A 170 13.35 0.34 -1.31
C TRP A 170 13.00 0.78 0.10
N LYS A 171 12.16 1.80 0.21
CA LYS A 171 11.63 2.26 1.49
C LYS A 171 10.30 1.58 1.82
N PHE A 172 10.06 1.39 3.10
CA PHE A 172 8.82 0.82 3.63
C PHE A 172 8.11 1.84 4.51
N LEU A 173 6.84 2.11 4.20
CA LEU A 173 5.96 2.96 5.01
C LEU A 173 5.15 2.06 5.95
N ASN A 174 5.46 2.10 7.24
CA ASN A 174 4.84 1.23 8.25
C ASN A 174 3.51 1.78 8.77
N SER A 175 2.61 2.17 7.87
CA SER A 175 1.31 2.75 8.21
C SER A 175 0.42 1.82 9.05
N ALA A 176 0.58 0.51 8.91
CA ALA A 176 -0.20 -0.46 9.66
C ALA A 176 -0.04 -0.31 11.17
N GLU A 177 1.14 0.06 11.67
CA GLU A 177 1.37 0.22 13.11
C GLU A 177 0.59 1.42 13.70
N VAL A 178 0.40 2.49 12.91
CA VAL A 178 -0.40 3.64 13.32
C VAL A 178 -1.90 3.29 13.35
N LEU A 179 -2.33 2.42 12.44
CA LEU A 179 -3.73 2.03 12.29
C LEU A 179 -4.17 0.94 13.26
N LYS A 180 -3.24 0.19 13.84
CA LYS A 180 -3.54 -0.89 14.80
C LYS A 180 -3.87 -0.37 16.18
N ASP A 181 -4.84 -1.02 16.81
CA ASP A 181 -5.05 -0.96 18.24
C ASP A 181 -4.03 -1.88 18.93
N SER A 182 -3.21 -1.30 19.81
CA SER A 182 -2.12 -2.02 20.50
C SER A 182 -2.62 -3.13 21.44
N SER A 183 -3.86 -3.07 21.87
CA SER A 183 -4.47 -4.06 22.78
C SER A 183 -5.01 -5.29 22.03
N THR A 184 -5.52 -5.09 20.82
CA THR A 184 -6.17 -6.14 20.02
C THR A 184 -5.33 -6.63 18.85
N GLY A 185 -4.47 -5.77 18.28
CA GLY A 185 -3.73 -6.03 17.05
C GLY A 185 -4.53 -5.85 15.77
N TYR A 186 -5.84 -5.57 15.87
CA TYR A 186 -6.71 -5.23 14.76
C TYR A 186 -6.73 -3.72 14.50
N ALA A 187 -7.40 -3.29 13.44
CA ALA A 187 -7.59 -1.87 13.16
C ALA A 187 -8.30 -1.17 14.33
N LYS A 188 -7.86 0.05 14.64
CA LYS A 188 -8.56 0.95 15.57
C LYS A 188 -9.99 1.18 15.10
N SER A 189 -10.90 1.36 16.05
CA SER A 189 -12.31 1.68 15.77
C SER A 189 -12.40 2.93 14.90
N GLY A 190 -13.22 2.87 13.86
CA GLY A 190 -13.46 3.99 12.94
C GLY A 190 -12.47 4.07 11.76
N TYR A 191 -11.34 3.38 11.77
CA TYR A 191 -10.35 3.42 10.67
C TYR A 191 -10.69 2.46 9.51
N VAL A 192 -11.53 1.46 9.76
CA VAL A 192 -12.10 0.59 8.71
C VAL A 192 -13.61 0.71 8.69
N LEU A 193 -14.21 0.46 7.52
CA LEU A 193 -15.67 0.48 7.39
C LEU A 193 -16.29 -0.58 8.29
N SER A 194 -17.31 -0.19 9.06
CA SER A 194 -18.08 -1.12 9.89
C SER A 194 -18.84 -2.18 9.07
N SER A 195 -19.11 -1.87 7.79
CA SER A 195 -19.83 -2.77 6.88
C SER A 195 -19.03 -3.97 6.41
N ASP A 196 -17.69 -3.86 6.32
CA ASP A 196 -16.84 -4.94 5.83
C ASP A 196 -15.59 -5.21 6.67
N GLY A 197 -15.13 -4.26 7.47
CA GLY A 197 -13.93 -4.39 8.30
C GLY A 197 -12.63 -4.54 7.49
N ILE A 198 -12.63 -4.15 6.22
CA ILE A 198 -11.50 -4.31 5.30
C ILE A 198 -11.10 -2.97 4.67
N HIS A 199 -12.08 -2.24 4.12
CA HIS A 199 -11.81 -0.96 3.47
C HIS A 199 -11.59 0.15 4.49
N LEU A 200 -10.60 0.99 4.22
CA LEU A 200 -10.27 2.14 5.05
C LEU A 200 -11.33 3.24 4.95
N THR A 201 -11.51 3.98 6.04
CA THR A 201 -12.35 5.19 6.11
C THR A 201 -11.53 6.43 5.78
N CYS A 202 -12.21 7.59 5.69
CA CYS A 202 -11.53 8.87 5.48
C CYS A 202 -10.69 9.33 6.67
N LEU A 203 -10.90 8.80 7.87
CA LEU A 203 -10.10 9.18 9.05
C LEU A 203 -8.61 8.96 8.87
N LEU A 204 -8.21 7.97 8.06
CA LEU A 204 -6.82 7.75 7.71
C LEU A 204 -6.19 8.95 6.97
N TYR A 205 -6.96 9.61 6.13
CA TYR A 205 -6.49 10.71 5.28
C TYR A 205 -6.68 12.09 5.91
N THR A 206 -7.33 12.16 7.06
CA THR A 206 -7.62 13.40 7.78
C THR A 206 -6.98 13.47 9.16
N SER A 207 -6.45 12.37 9.69
CA SER A 207 -5.89 12.31 11.04
C SER A 207 -4.56 13.05 11.20
N ASP A 208 -3.87 13.34 10.10
CA ASP A 208 -2.65 14.16 10.14
C ASP A 208 -2.91 15.66 10.29
N ALA A 209 -4.19 16.07 10.29
CA ALA A 209 -4.59 17.47 10.39
C ALA A 209 -5.27 17.84 11.72
N ALA A 210 -5.43 16.91 12.67
CA ALA A 210 -6.29 17.09 13.84
C ALA A 210 -5.64 16.87 15.20
N ASP A 211 -4.35 16.61 15.30
CA ASP A 211 -3.60 16.49 16.56
C ASP A 211 -2.67 17.70 16.76
N GLU A 212 -3.21 18.92 16.64
CA GLU A 212 -2.68 20.12 17.28
C GLU A 212 -3.71 20.71 18.23
#